data_2847173bc8a5a31a9bfe7b32bff75c4e
#
_entry.id   2847173bc8a5a31a9bfe7b32bff75c4e
#
_cell.length_a   1.000
_cell.length_b   1.000
_cell.length_c   1.000
_cell.angle_alpha   90.00
_cell.angle_beta   90.00
_cell.angle_gamma   90.00
#
_symmetry.space_group_name_H-M   'P 1'
#
loop_
_entity.id
_entity.type
_entity.pdbx_description
1 polymer ?
#
loop_
_entity_poly.entity_id
_entity_poly.type
_entity_poly.pdbx_seq_one_letter_code
_entity_poly.pdbx_strand_id
1 'polypeptide(L)'
;MPSTTSYLLIGLVAAVATFVCTPIVGAIARRLGWVVEPDERRVHTVATPDVGGIAMFIGLVAALAASRLDNRFDTIFARNDEPRGVLFAASLMFLVGLFDDIREISAPAKVLGTIAVAAVLTYYGVTMFYFRVPFVDVYNVTDDWVLLITIVWLLGMTQAINLIDGLDGLAAGIVAIGALAFFIYSLRLGDPTVRLLSAPSIGPLIAIITVGICVGFLPHNFNPAKIFMGDGGALLLGLLLAVSTSVVGGRADPNLQGYAGQTYFFLAPLFIPLFILGVPILDTLFAIIRRATRRQGVATADKRHLHHRLMEMGHGQRRSVVILWAWTALLSAFVLYPVLTQSFISYVPIGAAMLGLLLYTLFHPQIRRNRAT
;
A
#
# COMPACT_ATOMS: atom_id res chain seq x y z
N MET A 1 6.19 -15.14 19.53
CA MET A 1 5.89 -13.90 18.77
C MET A 1 5.36 -12.85 19.73
N PRO A 2 5.56 -11.55 19.45
CA PRO A 2 4.91 -10.49 20.21
C PRO A 2 3.38 -10.66 20.21
N SER A 3 2.71 -10.19 21.27
CA SER A 3 1.25 -10.22 21.34
C SER A 3 0.62 -9.25 20.35
N THR A 4 -0.62 -9.47 19.94
CA THR A 4 -1.38 -8.53 19.11
C THR A 4 -1.42 -7.14 19.74
N THR A 5 -1.58 -7.07 21.06
CA THR A 5 -1.55 -5.80 21.81
C THR A 5 -0.23 -5.07 21.66
N SER A 6 0.92 -5.79 21.67
CA SER A 6 2.25 -5.18 21.46
C SER A 6 2.35 -4.56 20.05
N TYR A 7 1.91 -5.26 19.03
CA TYR A 7 1.86 -4.73 17.67
C TYR A 7 0.98 -3.49 17.57
N LEU A 8 -0.22 -3.51 18.16
CA LEU A 8 -1.15 -2.36 18.16
C LEU A 8 -0.55 -1.13 18.87
N LEU A 9 0.21 -1.32 19.95
CA LEU A 9 0.93 -0.22 20.62
C LEU A 9 1.98 0.41 19.69
N ILE A 10 2.73 -0.37 18.95
CA ILE A 10 3.69 0.17 17.97
C ILE A 10 2.98 0.89 16.83
N GLY A 11 1.87 0.34 16.32
CA GLY A 11 1.01 1.04 15.36
C GLY A 11 0.48 2.37 15.88
N LEU A 12 0.10 2.43 17.17
CA LEU A 12 -0.33 3.67 17.82
C LEU A 12 0.83 4.69 17.91
N VAL A 13 2.05 4.25 18.22
CA VAL A 13 3.24 5.14 18.22
C VAL A 13 3.44 5.75 16.83
N ALA A 14 3.35 4.91 15.75
CA ALA A 14 3.44 5.40 14.38
C ALA A 14 2.35 6.44 14.07
N ALA A 15 1.10 6.16 14.48
CA ALA A 15 -0.04 7.04 14.25
C ALA A 15 0.12 8.39 14.96
N VAL A 16 0.47 8.37 16.25
CA VAL A 16 0.65 9.58 17.04
C VAL A 16 1.83 10.41 16.53
N ALA A 17 2.98 9.77 16.23
CA ALA A 17 4.15 10.48 15.71
C ALA A 17 3.82 11.15 14.37
N THR A 18 3.20 10.42 13.43
CA THR A 18 2.79 10.98 12.13
C THR A 18 1.77 12.10 12.30
N PHE A 19 0.74 11.89 13.13
CA PHE A 19 -0.31 12.89 13.36
C PHE A 19 0.24 14.20 13.91
N VAL A 20 1.15 14.14 14.90
CA VAL A 20 1.76 15.32 15.53
C VAL A 20 2.75 16.01 14.59
N CYS A 21 3.55 15.23 13.85
CA CYS A 21 4.56 15.80 12.95
C CYS A 21 3.95 16.42 11.68
N THR A 22 2.82 15.92 11.21
CA THR A 22 2.20 16.40 9.93
C THR A 22 1.93 17.91 9.90
N PRO A 23 1.28 18.53 10.88
CA PRO A 23 1.05 19.98 10.86
C PRO A 23 2.36 20.78 11.00
N ILE A 24 3.37 20.26 11.71
CA ILE A 24 4.69 20.90 11.85
C ILE A 24 5.40 20.92 10.49
N VAL A 25 5.45 19.76 9.83
CA VAL A 25 6.01 19.63 8.47
C VAL A 25 5.28 20.56 7.49
N GLY A 26 3.95 20.59 7.51
CA GLY A 26 3.17 21.48 6.67
C GLY A 26 3.44 22.99 6.92
N ALA A 27 3.68 23.37 8.18
CA ALA A 27 4.04 24.75 8.53
C ALA A 27 5.45 25.11 8.01
N ILE A 28 6.42 24.20 8.15
CA ILE A 28 7.78 24.38 7.63
C ILE A 28 7.78 24.44 6.10
N ALA A 29 7.07 23.52 5.45
CA ALA A 29 6.96 23.46 3.99
C ALA A 29 6.40 24.77 3.40
N ARG A 30 5.35 25.33 3.99
CA ARG A 30 4.81 26.63 3.59
C ARG A 30 5.84 27.77 3.71
N ARG A 31 6.68 27.76 4.74
CA ARG A 31 7.75 28.79 4.92
C ARG A 31 8.87 28.64 3.90
N LEU A 32 9.16 27.40 3.48
CA LEU A 32 10.22 27.09 2.51
C LEU A 32 9.72 27.19 1.04
N GLY A 33 8.42 27.42 0.83
CA GLY A 33 7.83 27.43 -0.52
C GLY A 33 7.66 26.04 -1.14
N TRP A 34 7.72 24.96 -0.34
CA TRP A 34 7.48 23.60 -0.82
C TRP A 34 5.98 23.32 -0.88
N VAL A 35 5.31 24.04 -1.77
CA VAL A 35 3.87 24.00 -1.99
C VAL A 35 3.57 23.83 -3.47
N VAL A 36 2.51 23.10 -3.73
CA VAL A 36 1.97 22.94 -5.06
C VAL A 36 0.85 23.94 -5.27
N GLU A 37 0.99 24.78 -6.29
CA GLU A 37 -0.02 25.76 -6.67
C GLU A 37 -1.20 25.10 -7.40
N PRO A 38 -2.41 25.66 -7.27
CA PRO A 38 -3.56 25.22 -8.06
C PRO A 38 -3.30 25.40 -9.56
N ASP A 39 -3.55 24.32 -10.33
CA ASP A 39 -3.49 24.34 -11.80
C ASP A 39 -4.83 23.79 -12.34
N GLU A 40 -5.21 24.13 -13.57
CA GLU A 40 -6.42 23.64 -14.27
C GLU A 40 -6.52 22.11 -14.35
N ARG A 41 -5.41 21.41 -14.11
CA ARG A 41 -5.30 19.94 -14.10
C ARG A 41 -5.55 19.33 -12.74
N ARG A 42 -5.56 20.10 -11.65
CA ARG A 42 -5.61 19.64 -10.26
C ARG A 42 -6.95 19.99 -9.62
N VAL A 43 -7.39 19.19 -8.68
CA VAL A 43 -8.71 19.32 -8.04
C VAL A 43 -8.68 20.32 -6.88
N HIS A 44 -7.50 20.68 -6.36
CA HIS A 44 -7.36 21.60 -5.24
C HIS A 44 -7.36 23.08 -5.70
N THR A 45 -7.89 23.94 -4.83
CA THR A 45 -8.07 25.38 -5.11
C THR A 45 -7.14 26.29 -4.30
N VAL A 46 -6.32 25.71 -3.41
CA VAL A 46 -5.41 26.42 -2.49
C VAL A 46 -4.02 25.81 -2.60
N ALA A 47 -2.98 26.65 -2.55
CA ALA A 47 -1.59 26.20 -2.51
C ALA A 47 -1.37 25.27 -1.30
N THR A 48 -1.01 24.01 -1.55
CA THR A 48 -0.96 22.95 -0.54
C THR A 48 0.45 22.37 -0.48
N PRO A 49 1.05 22.20 0.72
CA PRO A 49 2.34 21.52 0.89
C PRO A 49 2.31 20.09 0.35
N ASP A 50 3.38 19.68 -0.35
CA ASP A 50 3.48 18.36 -1.01
C ASP A 50 4.70 17.57 -0.52
N VAL A 51 4.93 17.57 0.79
CA VAL A 51 6.05 16.87 1.43
C VAL A 51 5.60 16.13 2.71
N GLY A 52 4.37 15.66 2.74
CA GLY A 52 3.80 14.93 3.87
C GLY A 52 4.54 13.62 4.17
N GLY A 53 5.23 13.07 3.17
CA GLY A 53 6.12 11.93 3.33
C GLY A 53 7.18 12.09 4.42
N ILE A 54 7.60 13.33 4.73
CA ILE A 54 8.52 13.61 5.85
C ILE A 54 7.89 13.18 7.19
N ALA A 55 6.63 13.55 7.44
CA ALA A 55 5.94 13.17 8.67
C ALA A 55 5.69 11.66 8.75
N MET A 56 5.39 11.03 7.62
CA MET A 56 5.24 9.58 7.50
C MET A 56 6.54 8.84 7.81
N PHE A 57 7.66 9.33 7.28
CA PHE A 57 8.98 8.75 7.54
C PHE A 57 9.38 8.90 9.01
N ILE A 58 9.10 10.05 9.63
CA ILE A 58 9.30 10.24 11.09
C ILE A 58 8.46 9.22 11.87
N GLY A 59 7.20 8.98 11.48
CA GLY A 59 6.35 7.97 12.08
C GLY A 59 6.93 6.57 12.00
N LEU A 60 7.50 6.20 10.83
CA LEU A 60 8.20 4.93 10.64
C LEU A 60 9.39 4.79 11.61
N VAL A 61 10.27 5.79 11.63
CA VAL A 61 11.48 5.76 12.46
C VAL A 61 11.12 5.70 13.95
N ALA A 62 10.15 6.50 14.40
CA ALA A 62 9.68 6.49 15.77
C ALA A 62 9.12 5.12 16.19
N ALA A 63 8.31 4.49 15.33
CA ALA A 63 7.74 3.18 15.60
C ALA A 63 8.78 2.05 15.59
N LEU A 64 9.74 2.08 14.65
CA LEU A 64 10.86 1.12 14.64
C LEU A 64 11.76 1.30 15.85
N ALA A 65 12.06 2.54 16.26
CA ALA A 65 12.81 2.80 17.48
C ALA A 65 12.07 2.29 18.72
N ALA A 66 10.78 2.56 18.84
CA ALA A 66 9.96 2.07 19.95
C ALA A 66 9.92 0.53 19.99
N SER A 67 9.76 -0.13 18.84
CA SER A 67 9.80 -1.59 18.77
C SER A 67 11.15 -2.18 19.13
N ARG A 68 12.25 -1.48 18.82
CA ARG A 68 13.61 -1.93 19.20
C ARG A 68 13.87 -1.82 20.70
N LEU A 69 13.21 -0.88 21.38
CA LEU A 69 13.32 -0.68 22.83
C LEU A 69 12.40 -1.60 23.64
N ASP A 70 11.47 -2.29 22.99
CA ASP A 70 10.54 -3.22 23.62
C ASP A 70 11.05 -4.65 23.49
N ASN A 71 11.46 -5.26 24.60
CA ASN A 71 12.02 -6.63 24.68
C ASN A 71 11.11 -7.69 24.04
N ARG A 72 9.82 -7.40 23.89
CA ARG A 72 8.86 -8.31 23.23
C ARG A 72 9.17 -8.52 21.75
N PHE A 73 9.90 -7.60 21.12
CA PHE A 73 10.32 -7.67 19.72
C PHE A 73 11.77 -8.15 19.53
N ASP A 74 12.50 -8.49 20.61
CA ASP A 74 13.90 -8.92 20.52
C ASP A 74 14.11 -10.07 19.54
N THR A 75 13.17 -11.00 19.44
CA THR A 75 13.26 -12.13 18.50
C THR A 75 13.29 -11.70 17.03
N ILE A 76 12.72 -10.52 16.69
CA ILE A 76 12.73 -9.96 15.34
C ILE A 76 14.07 -9.25 15.07
N PHE A 77 14.62 -8.57 16.08
CA PHE A 77 15.83 -7.77 15.92
C PHE A 77 17.14 -8.55 16.15
N ALA A 78 17.10 -9.62 16.97
CA ALA A 78 18.32 -10.37 17.35
C ALA A 78 18.72 -11.43 16.32
N ARG A 79 17.80 -11.91 15.50
CA ARG A 79 18.04 -13.03 14.58
C ARG A 79 18.36 -12.65 13.15
N ASN A 80 17.95 -11.42 12.72
CA ASN A 80 18.03 -11.02 11.33
C ASN A 80 18.44 -9.54 11.22
N ASP A 81 19.19 -9.22 10.18
CA ASP A 81 19.50 -7.83 9.80
C ASP A 81 18.36 -7.17 8.99
N GLU A 82 17.25 -7.87 8.77
CA GLU A 82 16.07 -7.37 8.03
C GLU A 82 15.55 -6.02 8.53
N PRO A 83 15.41 -5.76 9.86
CA PRO A 83 14.93 -4.45 10.33
C PRO A 83 15.85 -3.30 9.92
N ARG A 84 17.18 -3.55 9.88
CA ARG A 84 18.16 -2.58 9.37
C ARG A 84 18.01 -2.38 7.87
N GLY A 85 17.87 -3.48 7.13
CA GLY A 85 17.64 -3.46 5.69
C GLY A 85 16.39 -2.67 5.32
N VAL A 86 15.28 -2.89 6.01
CA VAL A 86 14.03 -2.14 5.81
C VAL A 86 14.21 -0.65 6.10
N LEU A 87 14.89 -0.31 7.20
CA LEU A 87 15.13 1.10 7.54
C LEU A 87 16.01 1.80 6.48
N PHE A 88 17.09 1.16 6.01
CA PHE A 88 17.95 1.71 4.96
C PHE A 88 17.19 1.83 3.62
N ALA A 89 16.47 0.80 3.23
CA ALA A 89 15.66 0.80 2.01
C ALA A 89 14.57 1.89 2.07
N ALA A 90 13.87 2.02 3.20
CA ALA A 90 12.87 3.05 3.41
C ALA A 90 13.46 4.47 3.39
N SER A 91 14.64 4.65 4.00
CA SER A 91 15.35 5.94 3.95
C SER A 91 15.73 6.32 2.51
N LEU A 92 16.30 5.38 1.77
CA LEU A 92 16.68 5.62 0.38
C LEU A 92 15.46 5.89 -0.52
N MET A 93 14.39 5.10 -0.40
CA MET A 93 13.17 5.29 -1.17
C MET A 93 12.49 6.62 -0.85
N PHE A 94 12.40 6.96 0.45
CA PHE A 94 11.89 8.25 0.91
C PHE A 94 12.70 9.42 0.32
N LEU A 95 14.04 9.33 0.32
CA LEU A 95 14.90 10.36 -0.26
C LEU A 95 14.68 10.49 -1.77
N VAL A 96 14.55 9.38 -2.50
CA VAL A 96 14.23 9.41 -3.95
C VAL A 96 12.94 10.18 -4.19
N GLY A 97 11.86 9.88 -3.44
CA GLY A 97 10.59 10.59 -3.58
C GLY A 97 10.66 12.04 -3.11
N LEU A 98 11.33 12.33 -1.99
CA LEU A 98 11.50 13.70 -1.48
C LEU A 98 12.27 14.59 -2.47
N PHE A 99 13.30 14.04 -3.12
CA PHE A 99 14.01 14.77 -4.18
C PHE A 99 13.11 15.06 -5.37
N ASP A 100 12.19 14.13 -5.69
CA ASP A 100 11.20 14.38 -6.74
C ASP A 100 10.21 15.48 -6.37
N ASP A 101 9.69 15.46 -5.15
CA ASP A 101 8.78 16.48 -4.62
C ASP A 101 9.40 17.91 -4.66
N ILE A 102 10.73 18.00 -4.47
CA ILE A 102 11.43 19.31 -4.42
C ILE A 102 11.96 19.76 -5.79
N ARG A 103 12.41 18.83 -6.65
CA ARG A 103 13.18 19.16 -7.87
C ARG A 103 12.76 18.44 -9.14
N GLU A 104 11.67 17.68 -9.12
CA GLU A 104 11.20 16.87 -10.27
C GLU A 104 12.33 16.10 -10.95
N ILE A 105 12.57 14.85 -10.54
CA ILE A 105 13.58 13.99 -11.14
C ILE A 105 13.02 13.21 -12.33
N SER A 106 13.88 12.83 -13.27
CA SER A 106 13.48 12.08 -14.45
C SER A 106 12.98 10.66 -14.08
N ALA A 107 12.03 10.12 -14.86
CA ALA A 107 11.51 8.77 -14.64
C ALA A 107 12.63 7.69 -14.61
N PRO A 108 13.68 7.72 -15.47
CA PRO A 108 14.80 6.80 -15.34
C PRO A 108 15.54 6.90 -14.00
N ALA A 109 15.69 8.11 -13.43
CA ALA A 109 16.33 8.30 -12.14
C ALA A 109 15.51 7.68 -11.00
N LYS A 110 14.17 7.80 -11.01
CA LYS A 110 13.27 7.09 -10.07
C LYS A 110 13.43 5.58 -10.18
N VAL A 111 13.49 5.05 -11.39
CA VAL A 111 13.70 3.60 -11.62
C VAL A 111 15.05 3.16 -11.07
N LEU A 112 16.13 3.88 -11.35
CA LEU A 112 17.46 3.57 -10.80
C LEU A 112 17.48 3.63 -9.26
N GLY A 113 16.83 4.61 -8.66
CA GLY A 113 16.63 4.68 -7.21
C GLY A 113 15.91 3.45 -6.66
N THR A 114 14.84 3.01 -7.32
CA THR A 114 14.09 1.81 -6.93
C THR A 114 14.93 0.53 -7.08
N ILE A 115 15.76 0.42 -8.12
CA ILE A 115 16.70 -0.70 -8.30
C ILE A 115 17.73 -0.72 -7.15
N ALA A 116 18.27 0.43 -6.77
CA ALA A 116 19.20 0.52 -5.64
C ALA A 116 18.54 0.09 -4.33
N VAL A 117 17.29 0.50 -4.10
CA VAL A 117 16.48 0.07 -2.94
C VAL A 117 16.25 -1.44 -2.95
N ALA A 118 15.93 -2.03 -4.10
CA ALA A 118 15.75 -3.48 -4.23
C ALA A 118 17.03 -4.24 -3.95
N ALA A 119 18.20 -3.71 -4.40
CA ALA A 119 19.50 -4.29 -4.07
C ALA A 119 19.80 -4.25 -2.56
N VAL A 120 19.46 -3.15 -1.88
CA VAL A 120 19.56 -3.06 -0.41
C VAL A 120 18.68 -4.12 0.26
N LEU A 121 17.40 -4.23 -0.13
CA LEU A 121 16.49 -5.23 0.42
C LEU A 121 17.03 -6.65 0.22
N THR A 122 17.50 -6.96 -0.99
CA THR A 122 18.08 -8.27 -1.34
C THR A 122 19.32 -8.57 -0.49
N TYR A 123 20.23 -7.60 -0.35
CA TYR A 123 21.44 -7.74 0.47
C TYR A 123 21.13 -8.07 1.93
N TYR A 124 20.09 -7.47 2.51
CA TYR A 124 19.65 -7.75 3.88
C TYR A 124 18.66 -8.92 3.99
N GLY A 125 18.43 -9.67 2.92
CA GLY A 125 17.57 -10.85 2.91
C GLY A 125 16.07 -10.55 2.96
N VAL A 126 15.65 -9.32 2.70
CA VAL A 126 14.23 -8.90 2.65
C VAL A 126 13.66 -9.24 1.28
N THR A 127 13.44 -10.53 1.01
CA THR A 127 13.07 -11.04 -0.31
C THR A 127 11.99 -12.12 -0.23
N MET A 128 11.44 -12.50 -1.37
CA MET A 128 10.56 -13.66 -1.52
C MET A 128 11.39 -14.90 -1.80
N PHE A 129 11.09 -16.02 -1.13
CA PHE A 129 11.68 -17.33 -1.40
C PHE A 129 10.80 -18.18 -2.31
N TYR A 130 9.50 -17.94 -2.29
CA TYR A 130 8.51 -18.68 -3.04
C TYR A 130 7.65 -17.72 -3.87
N PHE A 131 7.46 -18.07 -5.13
CA PHE A 131 6.55 -17.37 -6.03
C PHE A 131 5.59 -18.38 -6.64
N ARG A 132 4.30 -18.18 -6.42
CA ARG A 132 3.28 -19.05 -6.99
C ARG A 132 2.60 -18.38 -8.18
N VAL A 133 2.62 -19.10 -9.32
CA VAL A 133 1.82 -18.73 -10.48
C VAL A 133 0.48 -19.46 -10.40
N PRO A 134 -0.66 -18.76 -10.40
CA PRO A 134 -1.98 -19.38 -10.40
C PRO A 134 -2.08 -20.41 -11.52
N PHE A 135 -2.66 -21.59 -11.21
CA PHE A 135 -2.91 -22.69 -12.14
C PHE A 135 -1.68 -23.41 -12.71
N VAL A 136 -0.47 -23.04 -12.32
CA VAL A 136 0.76 -23.68 -12.81
C VAL A 136 1.45 -24.43 -11.68
N ASP A 137 2.22 -23.78 -10.85
CA ASP A 137 2.91 -24.41 -9.71
C ASP A 137 3.56 -23.39 -8.77
N VAL A 138 4.21 -23.89 -7.70
CA VAL A 138 5.05 -23.10 -6.80
C VAL A 138 6.48 -23.16 -7.31
N TYR A 139 7.04 -21.98 -7.60
CA TYR A 139 8.43 -21.86 -7.98
C TYR A 139 9.27 -21.40 -6.78
N ASN A 140 10.30 -22.15 -6.47
CA ASN A 140 11.37 -21.67 -5.61
C ASN A 140 12.14 -20.59 -6.36
N VAL A 141 12.22 -19.41 -5.77
CA VAL A 141 12.99 -18.32 -6.36
C VAL A 141 14.47 -18.61 -6.11
N THR A 142 15.21 -18.92 -7.17
CA THR A 142 16.67 -19.12 -7.10
C THR A 142 17.36 -17.76 -6.94
N ASP A 143 18.57 -17.78 -6.39
CA ASP A 143 19.36 -16.57 -6.12
C ASP A 143 19.50 -15.65 -7.34
N ASP A 144 19.57 -16.23 -8.54
CA ASP A 144 19.68 -15.47 -9.80
C ASP A 144 18.44 -14.61 -10.12
N TRP A 145 17.26 -15.04 -9.67
CA TRP A 145 15.99 -14.35 -9.96
C TRP A 145 15.50 -13.47 -8.81
N VAL A 146 16.03 -13.64 -7.60
CA VAL A 146 15.58 -12.92 -6.40
C VAL A 146 15.61 -11.41 -6.59
N LEU A 147 16.74 -10.89 -7.10
CA LEU A 147 16.90 -9.44 -7.31
C LEU A 147 15.90 -8.93 -8.35
N LEU A 148 15.74 -9.63 -9.48
CA LEU A 148 14.83 -9.21 -10.56
C LEU A 148 13.38 -9.21 -10.06
N ILE A 149 12.95 -10.26 -9.37
CA ILE A 149 11.59 -10.35 -8.82
C ILE A 149 11.37 -9.24 -7.79
N THR A 150 12.36 -8.97 -6.93
CA THR A 150 12.30 -7.89 -5.94
C THR A 150 12.18 -6.52 -6.61
N ILE A 151 12.95 -6.26 -7.68
CA ILE A 151 12.85 -5.01 -8.46
C ILE A 151 11.44 -4.86 -9.07
N VAL A 152 10.96 -5.88 -9.77
CA VAL A 152 9.66 -5.84 -10.45
C VAL A 152 8.54 -5.64 -9.44
N TRP A 153 8.59 -6.37 -8.31
CA TRP A 153 7.61 -6.25 -7.24
C TRP A 153 7.60 -4.85 -6.61
N LEU A 154 8.79 -4.35 -6.27
CA LEU A 154 8.95 -3.03 -5.66
C LEU A 154 8.51 -1.91 -6.60
N LEU A 155 8.93 -1.96 -7.87
CA LEU A 155 8.47 -1.02 -8.90
C LEU A 155 6.96 -1.06 -9.06
N GLY A 156 6.37 -2.25 -9.16
CA GLY A 156 4.93 -2.41 -9.28
C GLY A 156 4.17 -1.76 -8.12
N MET A 157 4.60 -2.06 -6.89
CA MET A 157 3.94 -1.57 -5.68
C MET A 157 4.11 -0.05 -5.49
N THR A 158 5.33 0.46 -5.65
CA THR A 158 5.60 1.90 -5.47
C THR A 158 4.91 2.75 -6.53
N GLN A 159 4.96 2.32 -7.81
CA GLN A 159 4.29 3.05 -8.88
C GLN A 159 2.76 2.95 -8.78
N ALA A 160 2.21 1.82 -8.33
CA ALA A 160 0.78 1.67 -8.15
C ALA A 160 0.26 2.61 -7.05
N ILE A 161 0.97 2.72 -5.91
CA ILE A 161 0.58 3.66 -4.85
C ILE A 161 0.73 5.12 -5.32
N ASN A 162 1.80 5.45 -6.03
CA ASN A 162 2.00 6.79 -6.59
C ASN A 162 0.87 7.18 -7.57
N LEU A 163 0.44 6.26 -8.43
CA LEU A 163 -0.66 6.51 -9.37
C LEU A 163 -2.03 6.68 -8.71
N ILE A 164 -2.25 6.10 -7.53
CA ILE A 164 -3.50 6.28 -6.77
C ILE A 164 -3.53 7.61 -6.04
N ASP A 165 -2.39 8.22 -5.74
CA ASP A 165 -2.30 9.47 -4.97
C ASP A 165 -2.75 10.70 -5.79
N GLY A 166 -3.90 10.58 -6.45
CA GLY A 166 -4.53 11.63 -7.25
C GLY A 166 -5.72 12.32 -6.58
N LEU A 167 -6.20 11.83 -5.44
CA LEU A 167 -7.31 12.43 -4.67
C LEU A 167 -6.99 12.46 -3.17
N ASP A 168 -7.42 13.53 -2.52
CA ASP A 168 -7.24 13.74 -1.07
C ASP A 168 -7.68 12.53 -0.25
N GLY A 169 -6.76 11.92 0.48
CA GLY A 169 -7.00 10.78 1.36
C GLY A 169 -7.13 9.42 0.67
N LEU A 170 -7.13 9.35 -0.67
CA LEU A 170 -7.38 8.10 -1.39
C LEU A 170 -6.28 7.08 -1.13
N ALA A 171 -5.02 7.41 -1.42
CA ALA A 171 -3.89 6.51 -1.27
C ALA A 171 -3.68 6.09 0.20
N ALA A 172 -3.69 7.06 1.13
CA ALA A 172 -3.54 6.76 2.56
C ALA A 172 -4.62 5.79 3.07
N GLY A 173 -5.89 5.97 2.68
CA GLY A 173 -6.97 5.08 3.10
C GLY A 173 -6.90 3.68 2.48
N ILE A 174 -6.61 3.58 1.18
CA ILE A 174 -6.42 2.30 0.49
C ILE A 174 -5.27 1.51 1.12
N VAL A 175 -4.12 2.16 1.35
CA VAL A 175 -2.95 1.52 1.96
C VAL A 175 -3.23 1.12 3.42
N ALA A 176 -3.94 1.95 4.19
CA ALA A 176 -4.34 1.60 5.56
C ALA A 176 -5.18 0.32 5.59
N ILE A 177 -6.20 0.22 4.72
CA ILE A 177 -7.08 -0.96 4.63
C ILE A 177 -6.28 -2.19 4.22
N GLY A 178 -5.41 -2.04 3.21
CA GLY A 178 -4.59 -3.14 2.70
C GLY A 178 -3.56 -3.62 3.70
N ALA A 179 -2.83 -2.71 4.33
CA ALA A 179 -1.86 -3.04 5.36
C ALA A 179 -2.53 -3.69 6.59
N LEU A 180 -3.75 -3.23 6.97
CA LEU A 180 -4.52 -3.86 8.05
C LEU A 180 -4.95 -5.27 7.68
N ALA A 181 -5.46 -5.47 6.48
CA ALA A 181 -5.82 -6.80 5.99
C ALA A 181 -4.60 -7.73 6.00
N PHE A 182 -3.47 -7.21 5.57
CA PHE A 182 -2.23 -7.97 5.54
C PHE A 182 -1.68 -8.27 6.95
N PHE A 183 -1.81 -7.32 7.88
CA PHE A 183 -1.49 -7.53 9.29
C PHE A 183 -2.31 -8.68 9.89
N ILE A 184 -3.64 -8.68 9.70
CA ILE A 184 -4.54 -9.73 10.18
C ILE A 184 -4.14 -11.09 9.56
N TYR A 185 -3.86 -11.11 8.26
CA TYR A 185 -3.40 -12.29 7.56
C TYR A 185 -2.09 -12.84 8.15
N SER A 186 -1.12 -11.97 8.38
CA SER A 186 0.19 -12.35 8.91
C SER A 186 0.13 -12.90 10.35
N LEU A 187 -0.78 -12.38 11.18
CA LEU A 187 -1.05 -12.93 12.51
C LEU A 187 -1.61 -14.35 12.41
N ARG A 188 -2.49 -14.62 11.45
CA ARG A 188 -3.04 -15.95 11.23
C ARG A 188 -1.99 -16.95 10.77
N LEU A 189 -1.06 -16.54 9.90
CA LEU A 189 0.07 -17.36 9.47
C LEU A 189 1.02 -17.71 10.61
N GLY A 190 1.23 -16.79 11.53
CA GLY A 190 2.07 -16.98 12.70
C GLY A 190 1.41 -17.71 13.87
N ASP A 191 0.12 -18.08 13.77
CA ASP A 191 -0.61 -18.80 14.80
C ASP A 191 0.06 -20.19 15.05
N PRO A 192 0.33 -20.57 16.31
CA PRO A 192 0.93 -21.86 16.66
C PRO A 192 0.15 -23.07 16.14
N THR A 193 -1.13 -22.93 15.87
CA THR A 193 -1.98 -24.00 15.32
C THR A 193 -1.80 -24.16 13.81
N VAL A 194 -1.42 -23.09 13.10
CA VAL A 194 -1.27 -23.05 11.64
C VAL A 194 0.18 -23.29 11.22
N ARG A 195 1.15 -22.77 11.97
CA ARG A 195 2.61 -22.96 11.83
C ARG A 195 3.17 -22.84 10.41
N LEU A 196 2.63 -21.94 9.59
CA LEU A 196 3.06 -21.77 8.20
C LEU A 196 4.24 -20.81 8.07
N LEU A 197 4.49 -19.97 9.08
CA LEU A 197 5.71 -19.21 9.20
C LEU A 197 6.63 -19.89 10.23
N SER A 198 7.74 -20.40 9.76
CA SER A 198 8.72 -21.14 10.58
C SER A 198 9.55 -20.24 11.50
N ALA A 199 9.54 -18.93 11.30
CA ALA A 199 10.33 -17.96 12.08
C ALA A 199 9.55 -16.66 12.33
N PRO A 200 9.91 -15.87 13.38
CA PRO A 200 9.40 -14.53 13.56
C PRO A 200 9.76 -13.66 12.34
N SER A 201 8.75 -13.06 11.72
CA SER A 201 8.90 -12.21 10.55
C SER A 201 8.71 -10.74 10.93
N ILE A 202 9.45 -9.83 10.26
CA ILE A 202 9.24 -8.39 10.39
C ILE A 202 7.93 -7.93 9.71
N GLY A 203 7.33 -8.74 8.86
CA GLY A 203 6.15 -8.38 8.05
C GLY A 203 4.97 -7.83 8.84
N PRO A 204 4.49 -8.51 9.91
CA PRO A 204 3.41 -7.99 10.76
C PRO A 204 3.75 -6.63 11.39
N LEU A 205 5.01 -6.42 11.79
CA LEU A 205 5.46 -5.17 12.37
C LEU A 205 5.39 -4.02 11.34
N ILE A 206 5.92 -4.24 10.14
CA ILE A 206 5.86 -3.22 9.08
C ILE A 206 4.42 -2.96 8.65
N ALA A 207 3.57 -3.99 8.55
CA ALA A 207 2.17 -3.82 8.21
C ALA A 207 1.43 -2.92 9.21
N ILE A 208 1.57 -3.17 10.52
CA ILE A 208 0.89 -2.36 11.54
C ILE A 208 1.46 -0.94 11.66
N ILE A 209 2.77 -0.76 11.45
CA ILE A 209 3.40 0.56 11.36
C ILE A 209 2.82 1.33 10.18
N THR A 210 2.66 0.68 9.01
CA THR A 210 2.06 1.30 7.82
C THR A 210 0.61 1.72 8.08
N VAL A 211 -0.19 0.89 8.75
CA VAL A 211 -1.54 1.28 9.21
C VAL A 211 -1.47 2.52 10.08
N GLY A 212 -0.58 2.53 11.08
CA GLY A 212 -0.42 3.65 11.99
C GLY A 212 -0.07 4.95 11.27
N ILE A 213 0.92 4.90 10.38
CA ILE A 213 1.33 6.05 9.55
C ILE A 213 0.15 6.61 8.77
N CYS A 214 -0.57 5.74 8.06
CA CYS A 214 -1.72 6.16 7.24
C CYS A 214 -2.86 6.76 8.10
N VAL A 215 -3.19 6.13 9.22
CA VAL A 215 -4.23 6.61 10.15
C VAL A 215 -3.85 7.95 10.77
N GLY A 216 -2.56 8.13 11.13
CA GLY A 216 -2.07 9.40 11.67
C GLY A 216 -2.03 10.53 10.63
N PHE A 217 -1.77 10.20 9.36
CA PHE A 217 -1.71 11.18 8.27
C PHE A 217 -3.10 11.59 7.76
N LEU A 218 -4.04 10.65 7.70
CA LEU A 218 -5.35 10.80 7.08
C LEU A 218 -6.16 12.02 7.56
N PRO A 219 -6.20 12.40 8.86
CA PRO A 219 -6.94 13.58 9.33
C PRO A 219 -6.45 14.91 8.71
N HIS A 220 -5.20 14.95 8.23
CA HIS A 220 -4.62 16.12 7.60
C HIS A 220 -4.69 16.07 6.06
N ASN A 221 -4.83 14.87 5.50
CA ASN A 221 -4.86 14.62 4.07
C ASN A 221 -6.27 14.37 3.50
N PHE A 222 -7.27 14.05 4.37
CA PHE A 222 -8.65 13.86 3.91
C PHE A 222 -9.26 15.17 3.42
N ASN A 223 -10.08 15.09 2.38
CA ASN A 223 -10.64 16.26 1.67
C ASN A 223 -11.46 17.22 2.55
N PRO A 224 -11.16 18.52 2.56
CA PRO A 224 -10.10 19.20 1.83
C PRO A 224 -8.72 18.99 2.48
N ALA A 225 -7.74 18.52 1.71
CA ALA A 225 -6.42 18.23 2.23
C ALA A 225 -5.68 19.51 2.67
N LYS A 226 -4.99 19.43 3.80
CA LYS A 226 -4.12 20.50 4.33
C LYS A 226 -2.66 20.29 3.94
N ILE A 227 -2.32 19.06 3.53
CA ILE A 227 -1.01 18.61 3.09
C ILE A 227 -1.18 17.36 2.21
N PHE A 228 -0.44 17.26 1.13
CA PHE A 228 -0.32 16.06 0.30
C PHE A 228 0.85 15.21 0.78
N MET A 229 0.82 13.90 0.48
CA MET A 229 1.92 13.01 0.89
C MET A 229 3.15 13.16 0.01
N GLY A 230 2.97 13.59 -1.25
CA GLY A 230 4.00 13.67 -2.27
C GLY A 230 4.54 12.30 -2.69
N ASP A 231 5.47 12.31 -3.65
CA ASP A 231 6.16 11.10 -4.10
C ASP A 231 6.97 10.47 -2.95
N GLY A 232 7.52 11.29 -2.03
CA GLY A 232 8.20 10.82 -0.82
C GLY A 232 7.32 9.93 0.05
N GLY A 233 6.06 10.30 0.24
CA GLY A 233 5.09 9.51 0.99
C GLY A 233 4.56 8.31 0.20
N ALA A 234 4.20 8.51 -1.05
CA ALA A 234 3.62 7.47 -1.90
C ALA A 234 4.61 6.32 -2.15
N LEU A 235 5.85 6.62 -2.51
CA LEU A 235 6.91 5.62 -2.71
C LEU A 235 7.27 4.90 -1.41
N LEU A 236 7.31 5.61 -0.27
CA LEU A 236 7.52 5.01 1.04
C LEU A 236 6.41 4.01 1.38
N LEU A 237 5.14 4.37 1.25
CA LEU A 237 4.02 3.48 1.51
C LEU A 237 4.02 2.26 0.58
N GLY A 238 4.34 2.45 -0.70
CA GLY A 238 4.50 1.37 -1.67
C GLY A 238 5.60 0.39 -1.29
N LEU A 239 6.76 0.89 -0.83
CA LEU A 239 7.85 0.07 -0.28
C LEU A 239 7.40 -0.72 0.94
N LEU A 240 6.79 -0.08 1.95
CA LEU A 240 6.38 -0.75 3.18
C LEU A 240 5.36 -1.86 2.92
N LEU A 241 4.45 -1.64 1.99
CA LEU A 241 3.48 -2.65 1.57
C LEU A 241 4.18 -3.79 0.79
N ALA A 242 5.13 -3.47 -0.11
CA ALA A 242 5.92 -4.46 -0.83
C ALA A 242 6.75 -5.34 0.12
N VAL A 243 7.42 -4.74 1.10
CA VAL A 243 8.18 -5.46 2.14
C VAL A 243 7.28 -6.38 2.95
N SER A 244 6.14 -5.86 3.45
CA SER A 244 5.21 -6.66 4.27
C SER A 244 4.76 -7.91 3.51
N THR A 245 4.43 -7.77 2.23
CA THR A 245 3.95 -8.87 1.39
C THR A 245 5.06 -9.87 1.06
N SER A 246 6.28 -9.40 0.79
CA SER A 246 7.43 -10.25 0.43
C SER A 246 7.84 -11.15 1.58
N VAL A 247 7.97 -10.61 2.80
CA VAL A 247 8.50 -11.37 3.95
C VAL A 247 7.46 -12.24 4.66
N VAL A 248 6.18 -12.05 4.40
CA VAL A 248 5.12 -12.92 4.94
C VAL A 248 4.72 -13.96 3.90
N GLY A 249 4.22 -13.51 2.76
CA GLY A 249 3.68 -14.39 1.75
C GLY A 249 4.74 -15.13 0.96
N GLY A 250 5.85 -14.44 0.66
CA GLY A 250 6.97 -15.04 -0.07
C GLY A 250 7.80 -16.04 0.74
N ARG A 251 7.48 -16.27 2.03
CA ARG A 251 8.21 -17.20 2.92
C ARG A 251 7.35 -18.28 3.55
N ALA A 252 6.04 -18.28 3.32
CA ALA A 252 5.19 -19.37 3.78
C ALA A 252 5.55 -20.65 3.03
N ASP A 253 5.93 -21.71 3.76
CA ASP A 253 6.36 -22.99 3.16
C ASP A 253 5.18 -23.66 2.43
N PRO A 254 5.26 -23.84 1.10
CA PRO A 254 4.20 -24.43 0.31
C PRO A 254 4.00 -25.93 0.55
N ASN A 255 5.00 -26.61 1.14
CA ASN A 255 5.02 -28.05 1.36
C ASN A 255 4.38 -28.48 2.68
N LEU A 256 4.06 -27.52 3.58
CA LEU A 256 3.38 -27.81 4.83
C LEU A 256 1.91 -28.17 4.53
N GLN A 257 1.69 -29.49 4.35
CA GLN A 257 0.37 -30.08 4.09
C GLN A 257 -0.53 -30.00 5.33
N GLY A 258 -1.73 -29.50 5.15
CA GLY A 258 -2.76 -29.52 6.21
C GLY A 258 -4.04 -28.76 5.90
N TYR A 259 -4.14 -28.02 4.77
CA TYR A 259 -5.30 -27.17 4.53
C TYR A 259 -5.85 -27.28 3.11
N ALA A 260 -7.10 -27.72 2.97
CA ALA A 260 -7.83 -27.75 1.68
C ALA A 260 -8.10 -26.33 1.10
N GLY A 261 -7.84 -25.26 1.89
CA GLY A 261 -7.86 -23.87 1.46
C GLY A 261 -6.52 -23.34 0.95
N GLN A 262 -5.51 -24.18 0.80
CA GLN A 262 -4.12 -23.77 0.47
C GLN A 262 -3.98 -23.00 -0.83
N THR A 263 -4.80 -23.26 -1.84
CA THR A 263 -4.74 -22.55 -3.11
C THR A 263 -5.00 -21.05 -2.93
N TYR A 264 -5.99 -20.70 -2.12
CA TYR A 264 -6.30 -19.29 -1.80
C TYR A 264 -5.29 -18.68 -0.84
N PHE A 265 -4.79 -19.48 0.08
CA PHE A 265 -3.85 -19.07 1.10
C PHE A 265 -2.51 -18.57 0.51
N PHE A 266 -1.95 -19.29 -0.46
CA PHE A 266 -0.70 -18.89 -1.14
C PHE A 266 -0.89 -17.82 -2.22
N LEU A 267 -2.12 -17.61 -2.69
CA LEU A 267 -2.45 -16.51 -3.59
C LEU A 267 -2.64 -15.20 -2.82
N ALA A 268 -2.97 -15.25 -1.52
CA ALA A 268 -3.25 -14.06 -0.73
C ALA A 268 -2.09 -13.03 -0.71
N PRO A 269 -0.81 -13.38 -0.60
CA PRO A 269 0.29 -12.41 -0.62
C PRO A 269 0.42 -11.63 -1.93
N LEU A 270 0.08 -12.27 -3.05
CA LEU A 270 0.05 -11.62 -4.37
C LEU A 270 -1.30 -10.95 -4.64
N PHE A 271 -2.39 -11.60 -4.24
CA PHE A 271 -3.73 -11.10 -4.51
C PHE A 271 -4.16 -9.98 -3.57
N ILE A 272 -3.77 -9.99 -2.29
CA ILE A 272 -4.11 -8.86 -1.42
C ILE A 272 -3.60 -7.55 -2.01
N PRO A 273 -2.32 -7.38 -2.37
CA PRO A 273 -1.87 -6.18 -3.05
C PRO A 273 -2.52 -5.98 -4.42
N LEU A 274 -2.65 -7.04 -5.23
CA LEU A 274 -3.28 -6.96 -6.55
C LEU A 274 -4.77 -6.60 -6.46
N PHE A 275 -5.51 -7.09 -5.47
CA PHE A 275 -6.91 -6.72 -5.27
C PHE A 275 -7.04 -5.32 -4.65
N ILE A 276 -6.18 -4.96 -3.71
CA ILE A 276 -6.13 -3.61 -3.13
C ILE A 276 -5.81 -2.60 -4.22
N LEU A 277 -4.83 -2.92 -5.04
CA LEU A 277 -4.40 -2.15 -6.19
C LEU A 277 -5.16 -2.55 -7.47
N GLY A 278 -6.07 -3.50 -7.39
CA GLY A 278 -6.81 -4.03 -8.54
C GLY A 278 -7.54 -2.94 -9.29
N VAL A 279 -8.16 -2.02 -8.57
CA VAL A 279 -8.81 -0.85 -9.17
C VAL A 279 -7.79 0.06 -9.88
N PRO A 280 -6.68 0.50 -9.25
CA PRO A 280 -5.63 1.28 -9.92
C PRO A 280 -4.85 0.51 -10.98
N ILE A 281 -4.53 -0.76 -10.73
CA ILE A 281 -3.82 -1.59 -11.72
C ILE A 281 -4.69 -1.81 -12.95
N LEU A 282 -5.96 -2.13 -12.79
CA LEU A 282 -6.90 -2.26 -13.89
C LEU A 282 -7.07 -0.92 -14.61
N ASP A 283 -7.17 0.19 -13.89
CA ASP A 283 -7.27 1.51 -14.50
C ASP A 283 -6.01 1.86 -15.30
N THR A 284 -4.83 1.57 -14.76
CA THR A 284 -3.55 1.74 -15.45
C THR A 284 -3.42 0.79 -16.64
N LEU A 285 -3.78 -0.47 -16.48
CA LEU A 285 -3.76 -1.46 -17.57
C LEU A 285 -4.70 -1.07 -18.69
N PHE A 286 -5.93 -0.66 -18.36
CA PHE A 286 -6.89 -0.15 -19.35
C PHE A 286 -6.41 1.14 -20.01
N ALA A 287 -5.72 2.02 -19.28
CA ALA A 287 -5.09 3.20 -19.86
C ALA A 287 -3.99 2.85 -20.86
N ILE A 288 -3.11 1.89 -20.52
CA ILE A 288 -2.05 1.39 -21.39
C ILE A 288 -2.65 0.73 -22.64
N ILE A 289 -3.60 -0.20 -22.48
CA ILE A 289 -4.27 -0.88 -23.61
C ILE A 289 -4.94 0.16 -24.52
N ARG A 290 -5.65 1.12 -23.96
CA ARG A 290 -6.33 2.19 -24.72
C ARG A 290 -5.36 3.08 -25.49
N ARG A 291 -4.18 3.38 -24.92
CA ARG A 291 -3.12 4.15 -25.59
C ARG A 291 -2.47 3.33 -26.71
N ALA A 292 -2.18 2.06 -26.44
CA ALA A 292 -1.64 1.15 -27.44
C ALA A 292 -2.57 0.98 -28.64
N THR A 293 -3.88 0.80 -28.41
CA THR A 293 -4.90 0.69 -29.47
C THR A 293 -5.08 1.99 -30.26
N ARG A 294 -4.83 3.16 -29.62
CA ARG A 294 -4.91 4.47 -30.28
C ARG A 294 -3.58 4.96 -30.89
N ARG A 295 -2.53 4.13 -30.82
CA ARG A 295 -1.16 4.47 -31.28
C ARG A 295 -0.63 5.78 -30.67
N GLN A 296 -1.05 6.12 -29.46
CA GLN A 296 -0.57 7.28 -28.70
C GLN A 296 0.63 6.84 -27.85
N GLY A 297 1.61 7.75 -27.67
CA GLY A 297 2.78 7.46 -26.84
C GLY A 297 2.40 7.10 -25.40
N VAL A 298 3.10 6.14 -24.78
CA VAL A 298 2.81 5.65 -23.41
C VAL A 298 2.91 6.75 -22.34
N ALA A 299 3.68 7.79 -22.60
CA ALA A 299 3.90 8.92 -21.69
C ALA A 299 2.85 10.06 -21.79
N THR A 300 1.83 9.94 -22.68
CA THR A 300 0.80 10.99 -22.76
C THR A 300 -0.12 10.95 -21.54
N ALA A 301 -0.37 12.12 -20.92
CA ALA A 301 -1.26 12.24 -19.78
C ALA A 301 -2.69 11.78 -20.14
N ASP A 302 -3.23 10.83 -19.38
CA ASP A 302 -4.60 10.35 -19.57
C ASP A 302 -5.48 10.90 -18.43
N LYS A 303 -6.50 11.67 -18.78
CA LYS A 303 -7.48 12.26 -17.85
C LYS A 303 -8.65 11.29 -17.52
N ARG A 304 -8.61 10.01 -17.92
CA ARG A 304 -9.74 9.07 -17.78
C ARG A 304 -9.50 7.97 -16.74
N HIS A 305 -8.88 8.34 -15.62
CA HIS A 305 -8.76 7.42 -14.48
C HIS A 305 -10.12 7.17 -13.80
N LEU A 306 -10.27 6.02 -13.13
CA LEU A 306 -11.52 5.58 -12.50
C LEU A 306 -12.08 6.63 -11.53
N HIS A 307 -11.24 7.28 -10.77
CA HIS A 307 -11.64 8.35 -9.84
C HIS A 307 -12.22 9.57 -10.58
N HIS A 308 -11.69 9.94 -11.74
CA HIS A 308 -12.29 10.98 -12.57
C HIS A 308 -13.66 10.56 -13.09
N ARG A 309 -13.82 9.29 -13.49
CA ARG A 309 -15.13 8.77 -13.93
C ARG A 309 -16.18 8.80 -12.82
N LEU A 310 -15.77 8.47 -11.58
CA LEU A 310 -16.67 8.57 -10.42
C LEU A 310 -17.09 10.02 -10.16
N MET A 311 -16.18 10.98 -10.30
CA MET A 311 -16.49 12.40 -10.19
C MET A 311 -17.41 12.87 -11.34
N GLU A 312 -17.14 12.47 -12.59
CA GLU A 312 -17.99 12.75 -13.76
C GLU A 312 -19.40 12.16 -13.60
N MET A 313 -19.54 11.00 -12.93
CA MET A 313 -20.84 10.44 -12.57
C MET A 313 -21.56 11.21 -11.45
N GLY A 314 -20.97 12.29 -10.90
CA GLY A 314 -21.62 13.16 -9.93
C GLY A 314 -21.43 12.76 -8.46
N HIS A 315 -20.53 11.81 -8.14
CA HIS A 315 -20.29 11.41 -6.74
C HIS A 315 -19.56 12.47 -5.90
N GLY A 316 -18.78 13.37 -6.56
CA GLY A 316 -17.91 14.31 -5.87
C GLY A 316 -16.70 13.63 -5.22
N GLN A 317 -15.68 14.40 -4.82
CA GLN A 317 -14.38 13.86 -4.38
C GLN A 317 -14.49 12.95 -3.15
N ARG A 318 -15.11 13.43 -2.06
CA ARG A 318 -15.23 12.65 -0.80
C ARG A 318 -15.93 11.30 -0.99
N ARG A 319 -17.03 11.30 -1.74
CA ARG A 319 -17.79 10.06 -1.98
C ARG A 319 -17.03 9.09 -2.86
N SER A 320 -16.34 9.58 -3.89
CA SER A 320 -15.49 8.75 -4.75
C SER A 320 -14.41 8.04 -3.95
N VAL A 321 -13.74 8.75 -3.02
CA VAL A 321 -12.74 8.18 -2.12
C VAL A 321 -13.35 7.10 -1.22
N VAL A 322 -14.48 7.37 -0.57
CA VAL A 322 -15.15 6.40 0.32
C VAL A 322 -15.64 5.16 -0.46
N ILE A 323 -16.14 5.33 -1.68
CA ILE A 323 -16.51 4.20 -2.55
C ILE A 323 -15.30 3.31 -2.85
N LEU A 324 -14.15 3.92 -3.18
CA LEU A 324 -12.91 3.17 -3.47
C LEU A 324 -12.36 2.49 -2.22
N TRP A 325 -12.44 3.10 -1.04
CA TRP A 325 -12.12 2.46 0.23
C TRP A 325 -13.04 1.27 0.53
N ALA A 326 -14.35 1.43 0.29
CA ALA A 326 -15.31 0.35 0.48
C ALA A 326 -15.03 -0.83 -0.46
N TRP A 327 -14.69 -0.57 -1.72
CA TRP A 327 -14.25 -1.60 -2.66
C TRP A 327 -12.98 -2.30 -2.17
N THR A 328 -11.98 -1.55 -1.73
CA THR A 328 -10.74 -2.11 -1.18
C THR A 328 -11.00 -2.99 0.04
N ALA A 329 -11.88 -2.53 0.95
CA ALA A 329 -12.25 -3.30 2.14
C ALA A 329 -13.01 -4.59 1.79
N LEU A 330 -13.95 -4.54 0.84
CA LEU A 330 -14.70 -5.71 0.38
C LEU A 330 -13.81 -6.72 -0.35
N LEU A 331 -12.89 -6.24 -1.18
CA LEU A 331 -11.92 -7.10 -1.88
C LEU A 331 -10.95 -7.73 -0.87
N SER A 332 -10.48 -6.98 0.12
CA SER A 332 -9.67 -7.51 1.22
C SER A 332 -10.43 -8.55 2.03
N ALA A 333 -11.69 -8.29 2.36
CA ALA A 333 -12.56 -9.22 3.07
C ALA A 333 -12.82 -10.49 2.23
N PHE A 334 -13.01 -10.36 0.93
CA PHE A 334 -13.18 -11.49 0.01
C PHE A 334 -12.00 -12.47 0.05
N VAL A 335 -10.79 -11.95 0.18
CA VAL A 335 -9.58 -12.77 0.30
C VAL A 335 -9.36 -13.31 1.73
N LEU A 336 -9.58 -12.45 2.75
CA LEU A 336 -9.28 -12.81 4.14
C LEU A 336 -10.32 -13.71 4.79
N TYR A 337 -11.60 -13.50 4.52
CA TYR A 337 -12.67 -14.18 5.24
C TYR A 337 -12.61 -15.70 5.13
N PRO A 338 -12.38 -16.30 3.95
CA PRO A 338 -12.21 -17.75 3.84
C PRO A 338 -11.00 -18.29 4.61
N VAL A 339 -9.92 -17.50 4.64
CA VAL A 339 -8.70 -17.86 5.39
C VAL A 339 -8.96 -17.91 6.91
N LEU A 340 -9.83 -17.03 7.39
CA LEU A 340 -10.17 -16.94 8.81
C LEU A 340 -11.24 -17.97 9.22
N THR A 341 -12.25 -18.22 8.38
CA THR A 341 -13.42 -19.03 8.73
C THR A 341 -13.41 -20.45 8.18
N GLN A 342 -12.56 -20.71 7.18
CA GLN A 342 -12.48 -22.01 6.46
C GLN A 342 -13.83 -22.45 5.85
N SER A 343 -14.72 -21.51 5.57
CA SER A 343 -16.07 -21.76 5.07
C SER A 343 -16.34 -21.05 3.76
N PHE A 344 -16.86 -21.77 2.77
CA PHE A 344 -17.27 -21.20 1.48
C PHE A 344 -18.55 -20.39 1.54
N ILE A 345 -19.41 -20.61 2.55
CA ILE A 345 -20.66 -19.84 2.75
C ILE A 345 -20.36 -18.36 2.98
N SER A 346 -19.15 -18.06 3.43
CA SER A 346 -18.62 -16.71 3.67
C SER A 346 -18.67 -15.79 2.45
N TYR A 347 -18.64 -16.33 1.24
CA TYR A 347 -18.67 -15.51 0.01
C TYR A 347 -20.02 -14.88 -0.26
N VAL A 348 -21.13 -15.45 0.27
CA VAL A 348 -22.49 -14.96 0.00
C VAL A 348 -22.71 -13.52 0.53
N PRO A 349 -22.46 -13.22 1.82
CA PRO A 349 -22.64 -11.86 2.32
C PRO A 349 -21.68 -10.86 1.68
N ILE A 350 -20.44 -11.27 1.38
CA ILE A 350 -19.46 -10.39 0.72
C ILE A 350 -19.91 -10.10 -0.71
N GLY A 351 -20.33 -11.12 -1.46
CA GLY A 351 -20.86 -10.97 -2.81
C GLY A 351 -22.11 -10.07 -2.86
N ALA A 352 -23.01 -10.21 -1.89
CA ALA A 352 -24.18 -9.35 -1.76
C ALA A 352 -23.78 -7.88 -1.46
N ALA A 353 -22.79 -7.66 -0.59
CA ALA A 353 -22.28 -6.32 -0.29
C ALA A 353 -21.57 -5.70 -1.51
N MET A 354 -20.78 -6.48 -2.26
CA MET A 354 -20.14 -6.04 -3.50
C MET A 354 -21.19 -5.66 -4.56
N LEU A 355 -22.24 -6.47 -4.74
CA LEU A 355 -23.36 -6.15 -5.64
C LEU A 355 -24.07 -4.87 -5.19
N GLY A 356 -24.37 -4.73 -3.91
CA GLY A 356 -24.99 -3.51 -3.35
C GLY A 356 -24.16 -2.27 -3.60
N LEU A 357 -22.83 -2.35 -3.39
CA LEU A 357 -21.91 -1.24 -3.66
C LEU A 357 -21.83 -0.93 -5.15
N LEU A 358 -21.84 -1.94 -6.02
CA LEU A 358 -21.86 -1.76 -7.47
C LEU A 358 -23.14 -1.04 -7.91
N LEU A 359 -24.30 -1.50 -7.44
CA LEU A 359 -25.57 -0.86 -7.74
C LEU A 359 -25.63 0.58 -7.21
N TYR A 360 -25.14 0.83 -6.00
CA TYR A 360 -25.00 2.19 -5.47
C TYR A 360 -24.11 3.08 -6.35
N THR A 361 -22.96 2.55 -6.79
CA THR A 361 -22.02 3.28 -7.65
C THR A 361 -22.63 3.64 -9.00
N LEU A 362 -23.40 2.73 -9.61
CA LEU A 362 -23.96 2.92 -10.95
C LEU A 362 -25.30 3.67 -10.96
N PHE A 363 -26.12 3.54 -9.91
CA PHE A 363 -27.51 4.02 -9.91
C PHE A 363 -27.79 5.11 -8.86
N HIS A 364 -26.78 5.76 -8.32
CA HIS A 364 -26.99 6.83 -7.34
C HIS A 364 -27.89 7.94 -7.90
N PRO A 365 -28.84 8.50 -7.11
CA PRO A 365 -29.85 9.45 -7.59
C PRO A 365 -29.28 10.72 -8.25
N GLN A 366 -28.08 11.15 -7.87
CA GLN A 366 -27.41 12.31 -8.51
C GLN A 366 -26.97 12.06 -9.96
N ILE A 367 -26.68 10.80 -10.33
CA ILE A 367 -26.36 10.41 -11.71
C ILE A 367 -27.56 10.61 -12.62
N ARG A 368 -28.79 10.35 -12.13
CA ARG A 368 -30.02 10.55 -12.90
C ARG A 368 -30.33 12.03 -13.16
N ARG A 369 -30.00 12.93 -12.21
CA ARG A 369 -30.19 14.39 -12.39
C ARG A 369 -29.29 14.95 -13.49
N ASN A 370 -28.00 14.57 -13.52
CA ASN A 370 -27.04 15.08 -14.52
C ASN A 370 -27.25 14.48 -15.92
N ARG A 371 -28.07 13.41 -16.08
CA ARG A 371 -28.47 12.89 -17.41
C ARG A 371 -29.77 13.49 -17.94
N ALA A 372 -30.49 14.22 -17.10
CA ALA A 372 -31.76 14.84 -17.44
C ALA A 372 -31.64 16.34 -17.75
N THR A 373 -30.46 16.93 -17.55
CA THR A 373 -30.02 18.25 -18.02
C THR A 373 -28.99 18.10 -19.14
#